data_f4906b1cf21cdc6043167fb04a952d68
#
_entry.id   f4906b1cf21cdc6043167fb04a952d68
#
_cell.length_a   1.000
_cell.length_b   1.000
_cell.length_c   1.000
_cell.angle_alpha   90.00
_cell.angle_beta   90.00
_cell.angle_gamma   90.00
#
_symmetry.space_group_name_H-M   'P 1'
#
loop_
_entity.id
_entity.type
_entity.pdbx_description
1 polymer ?
#
loop_
_entity_poly.entity_id
_entity_poly.type
_entity_poly.pdbx_seq_one_letter_code
_entity_poly.pdbx_strand_id
1 'polypeptide(L)'
;MSRNSAKRVSIAMLSLFTLGAAFSFHAARAEDVNENQILRALTPEKGSLTRGLSMGPPVQTDTAADGAEGKLIQSLRNRPTRSLSLGQREQIAAVVKDKPKVDLEINFDYKSDRISAKSLPSVQALGRDLENPDLKGSTFIIAGHTDAAGGDTYNQDLSERRADSIKRYLVEKSGVTAADLVTVGYGKTMLKDPASPLAQVNRRVQVVNMENKATASK
;
A
#
# COMPACT_ATOMS: atom_id res chain seq x y z
N MET A 1 1.90 86.41 -30.92
CA MET A 1 2.68 86.98 -29.82
C MET A 1 2.14 86.42 -28.53
N SER A 2 2.89 85.68 -27.80
CA SER A 2 2.92 85.68 -26.35
C SER A 2 3.49 84.40 -25.83
N ARG A 3 4.31 84.51 -24.90
CA ARG A 3 5.46 83.80 -24.42
C ARG A 3 5.09 82.66 -23.50
N ASN A 4 5.76 81.51 -23.73
CA ASN A 4 5.76 80.37 -22.88
C ASN A 4 6.50 80.66 -21.55
N SER A 5 5.93 80.20 -20.46
CA SER A 5 6.64 80.09 -19.19
C SER A 5 6.60 78.64 -18.70
N ALA A 6 7.74 78.01 -18.77
CA ALA A 6 7.94 76.63 -18.28
C ALA A 6 8.06 76.65 -16.76
N LYS A 7 7.20 75.92 -16.09
CA LYS A 7 7.38 75.57 -14.65
C LYS A 7 7.95 74.15 -14.55
N ARG A 8 9.17 74.11 -14.07
CA ARG A 8 9.83 72.83 -13.68
C ARG A 8 9.21 72.34 -12.36
N VAL A 9 8.62 71.17 -12.42
CA VAL A 9 8.17 70.45 -11.22
C VAL A 9 9.17 69.33 -10.99
N SER A 10 9.90 69.43 -9.90
CA SER A 10 10.77 68.36 -9.40
C SER A 10 9.93 67.25 -8.78
N ILE A 11 9.99 66.07 -9.37
CA ILE A 11 9.34 64.88 -8.84
C ILE A 11 10.38 64.16 -7.97
N ALA A 12 10.18 64.17 -6.66
CA ALA A 12 10.92 63.37 -5.72
C ALA A 12 10.61 61.87 -5.94
N MET A 13 11.64 61.10 -6.21
CA MET A 13 11.55 59.63 -6.25
C MET A 13 11.31 59.09 -4.84
N LEU A 14 10.11 58.56 -4.60
CA LEU A 14 9.83 57.75 -3.41
C LEU A 14 9.99 56.27 -3.82
N SER A 15 11.10 55.68 -3.45
CA SER A 15 11.41 54.26 -3.65
C SER A 15 10.56 53.42 -2.70
N LEU A 16 9.50 52.84 -3.22
CA LEU A 16 8.67 51.88 -2.49
C LEU A 16 9.33 50.48 -2.60
N PHE A 17 9.94 50.05 -1.50
CA PHE A 17 10.53 48.73 -1.36
C PHE A 17 9.39 47.75 -1.15
N THR A 18 8.92 47.08 -2.21
CA THR A 18 7.97 45.96 -2.13
C THR A 18 8.72 44.71 -1.71
N LEU A 19 8.58 44.35 -0.45
CA LEU A 19 8.98 43.06 0.09
C LEU A 19 8.09 41.97 -0.52
N GLY A 20 8.57 41.37 -1.60
CA GLY A 20 7.91 40.24 -2.25
C GLY A 20 8.01 39.01 -1.37
N ALA A 21 6.96 38.69 -0.59
CA ALA A 21 6.81 37.39 0.02
C ALA A 21 6.60 36.36 -1.09
N ALA A 22 7.65 35.62 -1.43
CA ALA A 22 7.55 34.45 -2.28
C ALA A 22 6.77 33.38 -1.52
N PHE A 23 5.46 33.30 -1.76
CA PHE A 23 4.68 32.13 -1.38
C PHE A 23 5.15 30.97 -2.28
N SER A 24 6.09 30.17 -1.74
CA SER A 24 6.38 28.87 -2.30
C SER A 24 5.14 28.00 -2.17
N PHE A 25 4.35 27.91 -3.22
CA PHE A 25 3.38 26.84 -3.37
C PHE A 25 4.16 25.52 -3.40
N HIS A 26 4.27 24.89 -2.24
CA HIS A 26 4.55 23.46 -2.19
C HIS A 26 3.29 22.79 -2.77
N ALA A 27 3.31 22.54 -4.08
CA ALA A 27 2.41 21.54 -4.65
C ALA A 27 2.67 20.28 -3.84
N ALA A 28 1.66 19.84 -3.08
CA ALA A 28 1.66 18.52 -2.46
C ALA A 28 1.80 17.52 -3.63
N ARG A 29 3.05 17.13 -3.89
CA ARG A 29 3.35 16.01 -4.74
C ARG A 29 2.65 14.84 -4.06
N ALA A 30 1.70 14.20 -4.75
CA ALA A 30 1.27 12.87 -4.37
C ALA A 30 2.57 12.09 -4.15
N GLU A 31 2.80 11.63 -2.91
CA GLU A 31 3.98 10.85 -2.59
C GLU A 31 3.93 9.63 -3.50
N ASP A 32 4.76 9.65 -4.55
CA ASP A 32 5.09 8.45 -5.28
C ASP A 32 5.64 7.50 -4.23
N VAL A 33 4.89 6.41 -3.98
CA VAL A 33 5.32 5.38 -3.04
C VAL A 33 6.69 4.94 -3.49
N ASN A 34 7.71 5.37 -2.75
CA ASN A 34 9.10 5.15 -3.11
C ASN A 34 9.36 3.65 -3.02
N GLU A 35 9.96 3.05 -4.06
CA GLU A 35 10.32 1.62 -4.12
C GLU A 35 10.94 1.13 -2.80
N ASN A 36 11.89 1.88 -2.25
CA ASN A 36 12.49 1.56 -0.95
C ASN A 36 11.49 1.52 0.23
N GLN A 37 10.36 2.17 0.12
CA GLN A 37 9.34 2.17 1.18
C GLN A 37 8.52 0.89 1.16
N ILE A 38 8.13 0.38 -0.02
CA ILE A 38 7.43 -0.89 -0.17
C ILE A 38 8.32 -2.05 0.28
N LEU A 39 9.56 -2.08 -0.22
CA LEU A 39 10.54 -3.11 0.16
C LEU A 39 10.73 -3.18 1.68
N ARG A 40 10.98 -2.04 2.33
CA ARG A 40 11.15 -1.97 3.80
C ARG A 40 9.91 -2.42 4.54
N ALA A 41 8.73 -2.02 4.09
CA ALA A 41 7.46 -2.38 4.74
C ALA A 41 7.14 -3.87 4.63
N LEU A 42 7.60 -4.52 3.55
CA LEU A 42 7.37 -5.95 3.30
C LEU A 42 8.51 -6.84 3.78
N THR A 43 9.71 -6.29 4.04
CA THR A 43 10.83 -7.07 4.57
C THR A 43 10.58 -7.36 6.06
N PRO A 44 10.60 -8.63 6.50
CA PRO A 44 10.54 -8.96 7.91
C PRO A 44 11.71 -8.32 8.65
N GLU A 45 11.44 -7.60 9.75
CA GLU A 45 12.53 -7.09 10.59
C GLU A 45 13.38 -8.25 11.09
N LYS A 46 14.62 -8.33 10.63
CA LYS A 46 15.63 -9.20 11.24
C LYS A 46 15.77 -8.74 12.69
N GLY A 47 15.27 -9.54 13.63
CA GLY A 47 15.38 -9.22 15.06
C GLY A 47 16.79 -8.76 15.34
N SER A 48 16.95 -7.51 15.76
CA SER A 48 18.23 -6.99 16.23
C SER A 48 18.69 -7.92 17.35
N LEU A 49 19.72 -8.72 17.09
CA LEU A 49 20.46 -9.43 18.12
C LEU A 49 21.16 -8.36 18.97
N THR A 50 20.40 -7.65 19.79
CA THR A 50 20.97 -6.97 20.94
C THR A 50 21.51 -8.09 21.82
N ARG A 51 22.82 -8.21 21.82
CA ARG A 51 23.64 -9.09 22.63
C ARG A 51 23.50 -8.68 24.10
N GLY A 52 22.28 -8.84 24.62
CA GLY A 52 21.98 -8.78 26.03
C GLY A 52 22.07 -10.20 26.57
N LEU A 53 23.05 -10.45 27.37
CA LEU A 53 23.18 -11.65 28.24
C LEU A 53 21.94 -11.73 29.15
N SER A 54 20.87 -12.35 28.66
CA SER A 54 19.75 -12.79 29.48
C SER A 54 19.77 -14.32 29.48
N MET A 55 20.27 -14.91 30.56
CA MET A 55 20.09 -16.31 30.89
C MET A 55 18.63 -16.50 31.35
N GLY A 56 17.70 -16.53 30.39
CA GLY A 56 16.34 -17.01 30.58
C GLY A 56 16.15 -18.31 29.81
N PRO A 57 15.26 -19.22 30.23
CA PRO A 57 14.98 -20.44 29.49
C PRO A 57 14.49 -20.07 28.09
N PRO A 58 14.78 -20.88 27.04
CA PRO A 58 14.36 -20.59 25.69
C PRO A 58 12.83 -20.50 25.66
N VAL A 59 12.30 -19.34 25.28
CA VAL A 59 10.89 -19.18 24.96
C VAL A 59 10.65 -20.08 23.77
N GLN A 60 9.89 -21.15 23.98
CA GLN A 60 9.40 -22.02 22.91
C GLN A 60 8.49 -21.14 22.01
N THR A 61 9.02 -20.65 20.91
CA THR A 61 8.21 -20.04 19.85
C THR A 61 7.28 -21.13 19.32
N ASP A 62 5.99 -20.78 19.21
CA ASP A 62 4.87 -21.65 18.86
C ASP A 62 5.02 -22.30 17.46
N THR A 63 5.83 -23.36 17.38
CA THR A 63 6.01 -24.17 16.15
C THR A 63 4.69 -24.77 15.64
N ALA A 64 3.68 -24.91 16.51
CA ALA A 64 2.35 -25.39 16.14
C ALA A 64 1.52 -24.32 15.40
N ALA A 65 1.61 -23.05 15.80
CA ALA A 65 0.93 -21.94 15.14
C ALA A 65 1.53 -21.69 13.74
N ASP A 66 2.86 -21.72 13.62
CA ASP A 66 3.56 -21.62 12.35
C ASP A 66 3.17 -22.74 11.38
N GLY A 67 3.01 -23.96 11.89
CA GLY A 67 2.56 -25.10 11.10
C GLY A 67 1.12 -24.97 10.60
N ALA A 68 0.21 -24.42 11.41
CA ALA A 68 -1.19 -24.20 11.03
C ALA A 68 -1.31 -23.08 10.00
N GLU A 69 -0.55 -22.00 10.17
CA GLU A 69 -0.48 -20.88 9.22
C GLU A 69 0.07 -21.33 7.86
N GLY A 70 1.18 -22.07 7.84
CA GLY A 70 1.76 -22.61 6.63
C GLY A 70 0.79 -23.52 5.87
N LYS A 71 0.03 -24.38 6.57
CA LYS A 71 -1.02 -25.21 5.97
C LYS A 71 -2.15 -24.37 5.38
N LEU A 72 -2.59 -23.32 6.08
CA LEU A 72 -3.62 -22.40 5.56
C LEU A 72 -3.15 -21.77 4.27
N ILE A 73 -1.96 -21.16 4.26
CA ILE A 73 -1.41 -20.49 3.07
C ILE A 73 -1.25 -21.48 1.91
N GLN A 74 -0.73 -22.67 2.17
CA GLN A 74 -0.60 -23.71 1.16
C GLN A 74 -1.95 -24.09 0.55
N SER A 75 -3.00 -24.16 1.38
CA SER A 75 -4.36 -24.46 0.93
C SER A 75 -4.98 -23.35 0.07
N LEU A 76 -4.47 -22.11 0.21
CA LEU A 76 -4.95 -20.93 -0.52
C LEU A 76 -4.19 -20.68 -1.83
N ARG A 77 -2.98 -21.25 -1.97
CA ARG A 77 -2.21 -21.13 -3.21
C ARG A 77 -3.01 -21.67 -4.39
N ASN A 78 -2.98 -20.93 -5.49
CA ASN A 78 -3.69 -21.26 -6.73
C ASN A 78 -5.24 -21.32 -6.64
N ARG A 79 -5.83 -20.91 -5.52
CA ARG A 79 -7.28 -20.82 -5.40
C ARG A 79 -7.79 -19.50 -5.98
N PRO A 80 -8.95 -19.53 -6.69
CA PRO A 80 -9.63 -18.29 -7.07
C PRO A 80 -10.10 -17.52 -5.82
N THR A 81 -9.94 -16.22 -5.80
CA THR A 81 -10.37 -15.33 -4.71
C THR A 81 -11.83 -15.52 -4.33
N ARG A 82 -12.70 -15.66 -5.33
CA ARG A 82 -14.15 -15.87 -5.17
C ARG A 82 -14.54 -17.21 -4.53
N SER A 83 -13.57 -18.12 -4.35
CA SER A 83 -13.83 -19.42 -3.70
C SER A 83 -13.63 -19.36 -2.18
N LEU A 84 -13.22 -18.21 -1.63
CA LEU A 84 -12.98 -18.07 -0.20
C LEU A 84 -14.28 -17.84 0.56
N SER A 85 -14.54 -18.72 1.56
CA SER A 85 -15.66 -18.53 2.48
C SER A 85 -15.42 -17.37 3.44
N LEU A 86 -16.47 -16.89 4.11
CA LEU A 86 -16.35 -15.87 5.13
C LEU A 86 -15.33 -16.27 6.22
N GLY A 87 -15.45 -17.49 6.77
CA GLY A 87 -14.54 -18.00 7.80
C GLY A 87 -13.08 -18.08 7.33
N GLN A 88 -12.83 -18.43 6.07
CA GLN A 88 -11.47 -18.39 5.52
C GLN A 88 -10.92 -16.96 5.43
N ARG A 89 -11.75 -15.99 5.04
CA ARG A 89 -11.33 -14.57 5.03
C ARG A 89 -11.01 -14.07 6.44
N GLU A 90 -11.80 -14.45 7.44
CA GLU A 90 -11.56 -14.13 8.85
C GLU A 90 -10.27 -14.77 9.37
N GLN A 91 -10.01 -16.03 9.03
CA GLN A 91 -8.74 -16.70 9.36
C GLN A 91 -7.55 -16.00 8.74
N ILE A 92 -7.63 -15.63 7.45
CA ILE A 92 -6.59 -14.85 6.79
C ILE A 92 -6.39 -13.51 7.52
N ALA A 93 -7.48 -12.80 7.84
CA ALA A 93 -7.42 -11.51 8.53
C ALA A 93 -6.72 -11.62 9.91
N ALA A 94 -6.96 -12.70 10.64
CA ALA A 94 -6.30 -12.95 11.92
C ALA A 94 -4.79 -13.16 11.74
N VAL A 95 -4.39 -13.98 10.77
CA VAL A 95 -2.98 -14.32 10.51
C VAL A 95 -2.19 -13.11 10.02
N VAL A 96 -2.76 -12.27 9.15
CA VAL A 96 -2.05 -11.10 8.56
C VAL A 96 -1.90 -9.92 9.53
N LYS A 97 -2.54 -9.96 10.69
CA LYS A 97 -2.61 -8.83 11.62
C LYS A 97 -1.22 -8.29 11.99
N ASP A 98 -0.30 -9.20 12.32
CA ASP A 98 1.03 -8.88 12.85
C ASP A 98 2.15 -9.08 11.81
N LYS A 99 1.81 -9.32 10.55
CA LYS A 99 2.76 -9.52 9.45
C LYS A 99 3.23 -8.19 8.84
N PRO A 100 4.43 -8.17 8.23
CA PRO A 100 4.90 -7.06 7.43
C PRO A 100 3.92 -6.75 6.31
N LYS A 101 3.51 -5.49 6.18
CA LYS A 101 2.48 -5.10 5.22
C LYS A 101 2.63 -3.66 4.75
N VAL A 102 2.13 -3.40 3.57
CA VAL A 102 2.00 -2.07 2.98
C VAL A 102 0.59 -1.85 2.46
N ASP A 103 0.05 -0.66 2.71
CA ASP A 103 -1.20 -0.19 2.12
C ASP A 103 -0.89 0.68 0.90
N LEU A 104 -1.41 0.32 -0.25
CA LEU A 104 -1.27 1.07 -1.49
C LEU A 104 -2.61 1.69 -1.89
N GLU A 105 -2.64 3.00 -2.08
CA GLU A 105 -3.79 3.69 -2.65
C GLU A 105 -3.84 3.44 -4.17
N ILE A 106 -4.47 2.35 -4.55
CA ILE A 106 -4.62 2.02 -5.96
C ILE A 106 -5.99 2.46 -6.44
N ASN A 107 -5.99 3.43 -7.35
CA ASN A 107 -7.20 3.90 -8.02
C ASN A 107 -7.52 2.97 -9.19
N PHE A 108 -8.77 2.61 -9.29
CA PHE A 108 -9.34 1.88 -10.42
C PHE A 108 -10.28 2.81 -11.19
N ASP A 109 -10.53 2.49 -12.44
CA ASP A 109 -11.53 3.20 -13.22
C ASP A 109 -12.92 3.08 -12.55
N TYR A 110 -13.79 4.04 -12.81
CA TYR A 110 -15.11 4.10 -12.15
C TYR A 110 -15.90 2.80 -12.35
N LYS A 111 -16.41 2.23 -11.24
CA LYS A 111 -17.12 0.93 -11.20
C LYS A 111 -16.39 -0.23 -11.89
N SER A 112 -15.06 -0.19 -11.94
CA SER A 112 -14.21 -1.15 -12.65
C SER A 112 -13.15 -1.74 -11.72
N ASP A 113 -12.58 -2.85 -12.16
CA ASP A 113 -11.37 -3.48 -11.63
C ASP A 113 -10.14 -3.18 -12.49
N ARG A 114 -10.27 -2.34 -13.54
CA ARG A 114 -9.14 -1.89 -14.34
C ARG A 114 -8.33 -0.87 -13.56
N ILE A 115 -7.03 -1.15 -13.41
CA ILE A 115 -6.08 -0.26 -12.76
C ILE A 115 -6.00 1.04 -13.57
N SER A 116 -6.23 2.19 -12.92
CA SER A 116 -6.14 3.48 -13.59
C SER A 116 -4.70 3.82 -13.99
N ALA A 117 -4.53 4.58 -15.04
CA ALA A 117 -3.20 5.03 -15.49
C ALA A 117 -2.40 5.73 -14.38
N LYS A 118 -3.09 6.45 -13.48
CA LYS A 118 -2.48 7.14 -12.33
C LYS A 118 -1.82 6.18 -11.35
N SER A 119 -2.34 4.96 -11.19
CA SER A 119 -1.84 3.99 -10.21
C SER A 119 -0.90 2.95 -10.81
N LEU A 120 -0.72 2.94 -12.12
CA LEU A 120 0.23 2.02 -12.77
C LEU A 120 1.67 2.14 -12.22
N PRO A 121 2.23 3.34 -11.98
CA PRO A 121 3.58 3.45 -11.41
C PRO A 121 3.72 2.75 -10.06
N SER A 122 2.72 2.88 -9.17
CA SER A 122 2.73 2.24 -7.85
C SER A 122 2.65 0.70 -7.96
N VAL A 123 1.87 0.17 -8.91
CA VAL A 123 1.78 -1.28 -9.13
C VAL A 123 3.07 -1.82 -9.78
N GLN A 124 3.70 -1.04 -10.65
CA GLN A 124 5.00 -1.37 -11.22
C GLN A 124 6.11 -1.39 -10.17
N ALA A 125 6.13 -0.39 -9.26
CA ALA A 125 7.05 -0.36 -8.13
C ALA A 125 6.87 -1.60 -7.25
N LEU A 126 5.63 -1.93 -6.88
CA LEU A 126 5.32 -3.17 -6.15
C LEU A 126 5.88 -4.40 -6.87
N GLY A 127 5.66 -4.50 -8.18
CA GLY A 127 6.17 -5.64 -8.95
C GLY A 127 7.69 -5.79 -8.91
N ARG A 128 8.43 -4.68 -9.02
CA ARG A 128 9.90 -4.70 -8.90
C ARG A 128 10.36 -5.11 -7.50
N ASP A 129 9.67 -4.61 -6.46
CA ASP A 129 10.02 -4.93 -5.08
C ASP A 129 9.75 -6.40 -4.74
N LEU A 130 8.65 -6.99 -5.25
CA LEU A 130 8.36 -8.42 -5.04
C LEU A 130 9.36 -9.35 -5.74
N GLU A 131 10.04 -8.89 -6.80
CA GLU A 131 11.12 -9.61 -7.47
C GLU A 131 12.50 -9.36 -6.82
N ASN A 132 12.58 -8.49 -5.80
CA ASN A 132 13.81 -8.26 -5.07
C ASN A 132 14.30 -9.56 -4.41
N PRO A 133 15.62 -9.86 -4.44
CA PRO A 133 16.17 -11.05 -3.79
C PRO A 133 15.77 -11.25 -2.33
N ASP A 134 15.56 -10.16 -1.58
CA ASP A 134 15.16 -10.21 -0.17
C ASP A 134 13.71 -10.67 0.03
N LEU A 135 12.86 -10.58 -0.99
CA LEU A 135 11.45 -10.94 -0.98
C LEU A 135 11.10 -12.11 -1.91
N LYS A 136 12.02 -12.49 -2.77
CA LYS A 136 11.79 -13.53 -3.78
C LYS A 136 11.54 -14.89 -3.14
N GLY A 137 10.45 -15.53 -3.56
CA GLY A 137 10.02 -16.83 -3.03
C GLY A 137 9.13 -16.73 -1.80
N SER A 138 8.95 -15.53 -1.23
CA SER A 138 7.95 -15.28 -0.19
C SER A 138 6.54 -15.41 -0.75
N THR A 139 5.59 -15.76 0.12
CA THR A 139 4.16 -15.73 -0.24
C THR A 139 3.54 -14.42 0.20
N PHE A 140 2.79 -13.78 -0.70
CA PHE A 140 2.14 -12.51 -0.42
C PHE A 140 0.63 -12.64 -0.50
N ILE A 141 -0.06 -11.98 0.43
CA ILE A 141 -1.52 -11.79 0.35
C ILE A 141 -1.78 -10.39 -0.23
N ILE A 142 -2.59 -10.35 -1.30
CA ILE A 142 -3.09 -9.13 -1.92
C ILE A 142 -4.54 -8.96 -1.47
N ALA A 143 -4.79 -8.04 -0.56
CA ALA A 143 -6.10 -7.80 0.03
C ALA A 143 -6.75 -6.55 -0.57
N GLY A 144 -7.91 -6.71 -1.20
CA GLY A 144 -8.71 -5.60 -1.71
C GLY A 144 -9.70 -5.08 -0.67
N HIS A 145 -9.82 -3.75 -0.58
CA HIS A 145 -10.74 -3.05 0.32
C HIS A 145 -11.55 -2.01 -0.43
N THR A 146 -12.77 -1.74 0.04
CA THR A 146 -13.62 -0.65 -0.44
C THR A 146 -13.93 0.31 0.70
N ASP A 147 -14.47 1.48 0.39
CA ASP A 147 -15.19 2.30 1.35
C ASP A 147 -16.58 1.70 1.65
N ALA A 148 -17.33 2.33 2.54
CA ALA A 148 -18.65 1.86 2.95
C ALA A 148 -19.78 2.21 1.96
N ALA A 149 -19.49 2.83 0.82
CA ALA A 149 -20.51 3.15 -0.16
C ALA A 149 -21.05 1.87 -0.83
N GLY A 150 -22.37 1.75 -0.92
CA GLY A 150 -23.04 0.60 -1.57
C GLY A 150 -23.27 -0.62 -0.68
N GLY A 151 -23.77 -1.68 -1.28
CA GLY A 151 -24.14 -2.91 -0.58
C GLY A 151 -22.95 -3.83 -0.28
N ASP A 152 -23.10 -4.72 0.70
CA ASP A 152 -22.05 -5.63 1.14
C ASP A 152 -21.59 -6.57 0.04
N THR A 153 -22.53 -7.24 -0.62
CA THR A 153 -22.24 -8.17 -1.71
C THR A 153 -21.51 -7.52 -2.87
N TYR A 154 -21.92 -6.29 -3.25
CA TYR A 154 -21.26 -5.53 -4.30
C TYR A 154 -19.81 -5.16 -3.92
N ASN A 155 -19.60 -4.67 -2.69
CA ASN A 155 -18.28 -4.30 -2.22
C ASN A 155 -17.37 -5.52 -2.07
N GLN A 156 -17.91 -6.65 -1.64
CA GLN A 156 -17.18 -7.91 -1.56
C GLN A 156 -16.69 -8.33 -2.95
N ASP A 157 -17.58 -8.45 -3.93
CA ASP A 157 -17.23 -8.82 -5.30
C ASP A 157 -16.25 -7.80 -5.94
N LEU A 158 -16.47 -6.49 -5.73
CA LEU A 158 -15.58 -5.45 -6.26
C LEU A 158 -14.17 -5.56 -5.69
N SER A 159 -14.03 -5.79 -4.39
CA SER A 159 -12.73 -5.92 -3.73
C SER A 159 -11.97 -7.17 -4.19
N GLU A 160 -12.68 -8.28 -4.39
CA GLU A 160 -12.11 -9.52 -4.94
C GLU A 160 -11.58 -9.31 -6.36
N ARG A 161 -12.39 -8.73 -7.25
CA ARG A 161 -11.95 -8.44 -8.63
C ARG A 161 -10.76 -7.52 -8.68
N ARG A 162 -10.69 -6.50 -7.81
CA ARG A 162 -9.57 -5.57 -7.73
C ARG A 162 -8.29 -6.25 -7.26
N ALA A 163 -8.37 -7.10 -6.25
CA ALA A 163 -7.23 -7.92 -5.81
C ALA A 163 -6.73 -8.84 -6.94
N ASP A 164 -7.63 -9.50 -7.65
CA ASP A 164 -7.30 -10.36 -8.79
C ASP A 164 -6.69 -9.58 -9.96
N SER A 165 -7.13 -8.34 -10.18
CA SER A 165 -6.58 -7.49 -11.23
C SER A 165 -5.12 -7.11 -10.95
N ILE A 166 -4.80 -6.81 -9.68
CA ILE A 166 -3.42 -6.56 -9.25
C ILE A 166 -2.58 -7.84 -9.40
N LYS A 167 -3.04 -8.98 -8.92
CA LYS A 167 -2.34 -10.26 -9.10
C LYS A 167 -2.04 -10.54 -10.57
N ARG A 168 -3.03 -10.40 -11.43
CA ARG A 168 -2.88 -10.62 -12.87
C ARG A 168 -1.81 -9.69 -13.46
N TYR A 169 -1.84 -8.41 -13.10
CA TYR A 169 -0.84 -7.45 -13.55
C TYR A 169 0.58 -7.84 -13.11
N LEU A 170 0.76 -8.21 -11.84
CA LEU A 170 2.06 -8.60 -11.28
C LEU A 170 2.61 -9.85 -11.97
N VAL A 171 1.76 -10.83 -12.25
CA VAL A 171 2.17 -12.06 -12.96
C VAL A 171 2.53 -11.76 -14.41
N GLU A 172 1.66 -11.04 -15.15
CA GLU A 172 1.81 -10.85 -16.59
C GLU A 172 2.85 -9.79 -16.96
N LYS A 173 3.03 -8.76 -16.12
CA LYS A 173 3.87 -7.59 -16.43
C LYS A 173 5.14 -7.49 -15.61
N SER A 174 5.15 -8.07 -14.41
CA SER A 174 6.32 -8.01 -13.53
C SER A 174 7.01 -9.37 -13.36
N GLY A 175 6.43 -10.47 -13.85
CA GLY A 175 7.05 -11.80 -13.78
C GLY A 175 6.91 -12.49 -12.42
N VAL A 176 6.16 -11.93 -11.48
CA VAL A 176 5.96 -12.54 -10.16
C VAL A 176 5.24 -13.89 -10.31
N THR A 177 5.72 -14.90 -9.61
CA THR A 177 5.13 -16.24 -9.67
C THR A 177 3.69 -16.24 -9.14
N ALA A 178 2.75 -16.75 -9.93
CA ALA A 178 1.33 -16.77 -9.57
C ALA A 178 1.03 -17.53 -8.28
N ALA A 179 1.81 -18.58 -7.96
CA ALA A 179 1.68 -19.38 -6.74
C ALA A 179 2.10 -18.62 -5.47
N ASP A 180 2.94 -17.59 -5.62
CA ASP A 180 3.40 -16.76 -4.50
C ASP A 180 2.41 -15.64 -4.14
N LEU A 181 1.35 -15.49 -4.93
CA LEU A 181 0.33 -14.47 -4.75
C LEU A 181 -1.02 -15.08 -4.39
N VAL A 182 -1.50 -14.82 -3.19
CA VAL A 182 -2.86 -15.16 -2.72
C VAL A 182 -3.69 -13.88 -2.71
N THR A 183 -4.90 -13.92 -3.27
CA THR A 183 -5.80 -12.77 -3.31
C THR A 183 -6.98 -12.96 -2.36
N VAL A 184 -7.40 -11.87 -1.69
CA VAL A 184 -8.57 -11.84 -0.81
C VAL A 184 -9.31 -10.52 -0.97
N GLY A 185 -10.64 -10.56 -0.96
CA GLY A 185 -11.48 -9.37 -0.88
C GLY A 185 -12.11 -9.27 0.50
N TYR A 186 -12.04 -8.09 1.09
CA TYR A 186 -12.70 -7.77 2.36
C TYR A 186 -13.89 -6.82 2.19
N GLY A 187 -14.12 -6.32 0.98
CA GLY A 187 -15.17 -5.33 0.76
C GLY A 187 -15.01 -4.15 1.71
N LYS A 188 -16.10 -3.79 2.37
CA LYS A 188 -16.15 -2.72 3.37
C LYS A 188 -16.06 -3.21 4.83
N THR A 189 -15.80 -4.50 5.07
CA THR A 189 -15.80 -5.08 6.42
C THR A 189 -14.55 -4.70 7.23
N MET A 190 -13.45 -4.29 6.54
CA MET A 190 -12.18 -3.92 7.17
C MET A 190 -11.75 -2.52 6.74
N LEU A 191 -12.48 -1.50 7.22
CA LEU A 191 -12.14 -0.10 6.96
C LEU A 191 -10.82 0.27 7.66
N LYS A 192 -9.99 1.05 7.02
CA LYS A 192 -8.77 1.64 7.62
C LYS A 192 -9.13 2.79 8.56
N ASP A 193 -10.12 3.59 8.17
CA ASP A 193 -10.69 4.65 8.97
C ASP A 193 -12.20 4.42 9.18
N PRO A 194 -12.60 3.72 10.26
CA PRO A 194 -14.00 3.52 10.57
C PRO A 194 -14.75 4.80 10.98
N ALA A 195 -14.03 5.84 11.43
CA ALA A 195 -14.64 7.12 11.79
C ALA A 195 -15.09 7.90 10.55
N SER A 196 -14.41 7.67 9.42
CA SER A 196 -14.74 8.28 8.12
C SER A 196 -14.99 7.17 7.08
N PRO A 197 -16.13 6.45 7.13
CA PRO A 197 -16.35 5.22 6.37
C PRO A 197 -16.29 5.41 4.85
N LEU A 198 -16.55 6.61 4.35
CA LEU A 198 -16.54 6.96 2.93
C LEU A 198 -15.20 7.56 2.48
N ALA A 199 -14.21 7.70 3.38
CA ALA A 199 -12.92 8.28 3.06
C ALA A 199 -12.15 7.46 2.03
N GLN A 200 -11.36 8.15 1.20
CA GLN A 200 -10.55 7.53 0.14
C GLN A 200 -9.56 6.51 0.69
N VAL A 201 -9.03 6.73 1.88
CA VAL A 201 -8.06 5.84 2.54
C VAL A 201 -8.59 4.41 2.74
N ASN A 202 -9.93 4.24 2.75
CA ASN A 202 -10.57 2.93 2.81
C ASN A 202 -10.52 2.18 1.47
N ARG A 203 -10.41 2.89 0.34
CA ARG A 203 -10.27 2.30 -1.00
C ARG A 203 -8.79 2.02 -1.28
N ARG A 204 -8.31 0.88 -0.83
CA ARG A 204 -6.90 0.50 -0.90
C ARG A 204 -6.71 -0.96 -1.29
N VAL A 205 -5.50 -1.27 -1.70
CA VAL A 205 -4.98 -2.64 -1.76
C VAL A 205 -3.90 -2.76 -0.70
N GLN A 206 -4.02 -3.74 0.16
CA GLN A 206 -3.00 -4.07 1.15
C GLN A 206 -2.22 -5.28 0.65
N VAL A 207 -0.91 -5.21 0.72
CA VAL A 207 -0.01 -6.33 0.43
C VAL A 207 0.68 -6.75 1.72
N VAL A 208 0.63 -8.04 2.02
CA VAL A 208 1.17 -8.61 3.26
C VAL A 208 2.15 -9.71 2.92
N ASN A 209 3.36 -9.64 3.46
CA ASN A 209 4.32 -10.73 3.37
C ASN A 209 4.03 -11.79 4.43
N MET A 210 3.87 -13.04 4.01
CA MET A 210 3.52 -14.15 4.89
C MET A 210 4.73 -14.87 5.48
N GLU A 211 5.94 -14.44 5.17
CA GLU A 211 7.12 -15.01 5.82
C GLU A 211 7.17 -14.68 7.30
N ASN A 212 7.54 -15.68 8.08
CA ASN A 212 7.82 -15.51 9.49
C ASN A 212 9.24 -14.96 9.70
N LYS A 213 9.40 -14.10 10.71
CA LYS A 213 10.69 -13.49 11.09
C LYS A 213 11.83 -14.52 11.33
N ALA A 214 11.49 -15.79 11.53
CA ALA A 214 12.43 -16.86 11.87
C ALA A 214 13.04 -17.60 10.66
N THR A 215 12.41 -17.53 9.46
CA THR A 215 12.86 -18.28 8.27
C THR A 215 13.82 -17.51 7.38
N ALA A 216 14.05 -16.24 7.64
CA ALA A 216 14.95 -15.38 6.85
C ALA A 216 16.46 -15.59 7.13
N SER A 217 16.86 -16.65 7.85
CA SER A 217 18.27 -17.00 8.10
C SER A 217 18.62 -18.35 7.47
N LYS A 218 18.97 -18.31 6.19
CA LYS A 218 19.82 -19.31 5.54
C LYS A 218 20.87 -18.60 4.74
#